data_060e34911faf06bc1a25367705f0ab55
#
_entry.id   060e34911faf06bc1a25367705f0ab55
#
_cell.length_a   1.000
_cell.length_b   1.000
_cell.length_c   1.000
_cell.angle_alpha   90.00
_cell.angle_beta   90.00
_cell.angle_gamma   90.00
#
_symmetry.space_group_name_H-M   'P 1'
#
loop_
_entity.id
_entity.type
_entity.pdbx_description
1 polymer ?
#
loop_
_entity_poly.entity_id
_entity_poly.type
_entity_poly.pdbx_seq_one_letter_code
_entity_poly.pdbx_strand_id
1 'polypeptide(L)'
;KIIKIYKLRMQIEGAFKDIKNKRYGFRLPESGTKSIERLEDLILIALLATVVAWLAGQVAISNKWHYQIQANTVRTIPVLSIMFIGLHILKHLTLYKVSKKQLIQAFSYISNYVLDWGNYDCVKL
;
A
#
# COMPACT_ATOMS: atom_id res chain seq x y z
N LYS A 1 -20.81 -6.83 14.46
CA LYS A 1 -20.31 -5.44 14.42
C LYS A 1 -18.86 -5.36 14.92
N ILE A 2 -18.51 -5.91 16.08
CA ILE A 2 -17.18 -5.89 16.71
C ILE A 2 -16.10 -6.50 15.79
N ILE A 3 -16.36 -7.63 15.14
CA ILE A 3 -15.42 -8.33 14.26
C ILE A 3 -14.99 -7.45 13.06
N LYS A 4 -15.91 -6.64 12.51
CA LYS A 4 -15.57 -5.73 11.40
C LYS A 4 -14.62 -4.63 11.87
N ILE A 5 -14.88 -4.01 13.02
CA ILE A 5 -14.04 -2.97 13.62
C ILE A 5 -12.65 -3.54 13.94
N TYR A 6 -12.59 -4.76 14.49
CA TYR A 6 -11.32 -5.43 14.77
C TYR A 6 -10.49 -5.68 13.49
N LYS A 7 -11.13 -6.15 12.41
CA LYS A 7 -10.46 -6.31 11.10
C LYS A 7 -9.87 -5.00 10.57
N LEU A 8 -10.59 -3.88 10.74
CA LEU A 8 -10.12 -2.55 10.36
C LEU A 8 -8.87 -2.13 11.13
N ARG A 9 -8.92 -2.30 12.44
CA ARG A 9 -7.78 -2.02 13.31
C ARG A 9 -6.56 -2.84 12.90
N MET A 10 -6.72 -4.14 12.63
CA MET A 10 -5.64 -5.01 12.18
C MET A 10 -5.05 -4.57 10.83
N GLN A 11 -5.85 -4.02 9.93
CA GLN A 11 -5.34 -3.47 8.65
C GLN A 11 -4.50 -2.22 8.87
N ILE A 12 -4.92 -1.32 9.77
CA ILE A 12 -4.14 -0.13 10.15
C ILE A 12 -2.82 -0.55 10.79
N GLU A 13 -2.85 -1.49 11.72
CA GLU A 13 -1.64 -2.03 12.36
C GLU A 13 -0.70 -2.69 11.33
N GLY A 14 -1.26 -3.44 10.37
CA GLY A 14 -0.53 -4.02 9.25
C GLY A 14 0.15 -2.97 8.37
N ALA A 15 -0.56 -1.90 8.02
CA ALA A 15 -0.02 -0.79 7.23
C ALA A 15 1.13 -0.08 7.97
N PHE A 16 0.97 0.20 9.27
CA PHE A 16 2.05 0.76 10.08
C PHE A 16 3.26 -0.18 10.21
N LYS A 17 3.02 -1.48 10.32
CA LYS A 17 4.08 -2.50 10.34
C LYS A 17 4.85 -2.49 9.02
N ASP A 18 4.16 -2.39 7.90
CA ASP A 18 4.78 -2.31 6.58
C ASP A 18 5.63 -1.05 6.42
N ILE A 19 5.12 0.12 6.86
CA ILE A 19 5.86 1.40 6.83
C ILE A 19 7.11 1.35 7.72
N LYS A 20 7.02 0.75 8.91
CA LYS A 20 8.14 0.66 9.87
C LYS A 20 9.11 -0.47 9.55
N ASN A 21 8.80 -1.36 8.62
CA ASN A 21 9.60 -2.53 8.33
C ASN A 21 10.99 -2.13 7.85
N LYS A 22 12.03 -2.70 8.46
CA LYS A 22 13.44 -2.43 8.12
C LYS A 22 13.82 -2.91 6.71
N ARG A 23 13.14 -3.93 6.21
CA ARG A 23 13.48 -4.57 4.93
C ARG A 23 12.69 -3.98 3.76
N TYR A 24 11.45 -3.55 4.00
CA TYR A 24 10.51 -3.12 2.96
C TYR A 24 9.90 -1.74 3.21
N GLY A 25 10.07 -1.19 4.42
CA GLY A 25 9.52 0.11 4.82
C GLY A 25 10.51 1.26 4.65
N PHE A 26 10.10 2.43 5.09
CA PHE A 26 10.88 3.68 4.95
C PHE A 26 11.90 3.92 6.06
N ARG A 27 12.07 2.99 7.01
CA ARG A 27 13.07 3.06 8.10
C ARG A 27 13.08 4.40 8.86
N LEU A 28 11.93 5.05 9.01
CA LEU A 28 11.81 6.33 9.69
C LEU A 28 12.53 6.40 11.04
N PRO A 29 12.50 5.35 11.91
CA PRO A 29 13.24 5.37 13.17
C PRO A 29 14.76 5.40 13.00
N GLU A 30 15.28 4.93 11.87
CA GLU A 30 16.73 4.88 11.58
C GLU A 30 17.24 6.19 10.96
N SER A 31 16.35 7.16 10.64
CA SER A 31 16.74 8.47 10.10
C SER A 31 17.62 9.27 11.07
N GLY A 32 17.55 8.94 12.37
CA GLY A 32 18.35 9.62 13.41
C GLY A 32 18.04 11.10 13.59
N THR A 33 16.97 11.59 12.96
CA THR A 33 16.62 13.01 13.02
C THR A 33 16.13 13.38 14.42
N LYS A 34 16.66 14.48 14.96
CA LYS A 34 16.25 15.06 16.23
C LYS A 34 15.38 16.32 16.05
N SER A 35 15.26 16.81 14.82
CA SER A 35 14.42 17.97 14.48
C SER A 35 13.00 17.51 14.18
N ILE A 36 12.01 18.16 14.80
CA ILE A 36 10.58 17.91 14.56
C ILE A 36 10.23 18.25 13.11
N GLU A 37 10.67 19.38 12.60
CA GLU A 37 10.40 19.83 11.22
C GLU A 37 10.88 18.79 10.19
N ARG A 38 12.12 18.29 10.35
CA ARG A 38 12.65 17.24 9.47
C ARG A 38 11.89 15.93 9.59
N LEU A 39 11.35 15.63 10.78
CA LEU A 39 10.53 14.42 10.96
C LEU A 39 9.20 14.56 10.23
N GLU A 40 8.57 15.73 10.28
CA GLU A 40 7.34 16.04 9.55
C GLU A 40 7.54 15.90 8.04
N ASP A 41 8.62 16.44 7.48
CA ASP A 41 8.98 16.30 6.09
C ASP A 41 9.17 14.81 5.70
N LEU A 42 9.87 14.05 6.52
CA LEU A 42 10.10 12.62 6.28
C LEU A 42 8.79 11.82 6.33
N ILE A 43 7.88 12.15 7.23
CA ILE A 43 6.56 11.52 7.32
C ILE A 43 5.75 11.84 6.06
N LEU A 44 5.76 13.09 5.60
CA LEU A 44 5.06 13.49 4.38
C LEU A 44 5.60 12.73 3.16
N ILE A 45 6.92 12.66 3.00
CA ILE A 45 7.56 11.89 1.92
C ILE A 45 7.17 10.41 2.00
N ALA A 46 7.19 9.83 3.21
CA ALA A 46 6.81 8.44 3.41
C ALA A 46 5.33 8.17 3.06
N LEU A 47 4.43 9.10 3.38
CA LEU A 47 3.02 9.01 3.01
C LEU A 47 2.84 9.06 1.49
N LEU A 48 3.48 10.01 0.80
CA LEU A 48 3.42 10.09 -0.67
C LEU A 48 3.99 8.83 -1.32
N ALA A 49 5.12 8.35 -0.84
CA ALA A 49 5.73 7.11 -1.33
C ALA A 49 4.84 5.88 -1.09
N THR A 50 4.10 5.84 0.02
CA THR A 50 3.11 4.79 0.31
C THR A 50 1.97 4.80 -0.71
N VAL A 51 1.44 5.97 -1.05
CA VAL A 51 0.39 6.12 -2.07
C VAL A 51 0.89 5.62 -3.43
N VAL A 52 2.10 6.00 -3.83
CA VAL A 52 2.71 5.54 -5.09
C VAL A 52 2.90 4.02 -5.09
N ALA A 53 3.37 3.45 -3.98
CA ALA A 53 3.51 1.99 -3.84
C ALA A 53 2.15 1.28 -3.92
N TRP A 54 1.10 1.82 -3.31
CA TRP A 54 -0.25 1.25 -3.41
C TRP A 54 -0.79 1.29 -4.84
N LEU A 55 -0.60 2.40 -5.55
CA LEU A 55 -1.00 2.51 -6.96
C LEU A 55 -0.28 1.48 -7.83
N ALA A 56 1.04 1.36 -7.67
CA ALA A 56 1.83 0.36 -8.40
C ALA A 56 1.42 -1.07 -8.04
N GLY A 57 1.14 -1.34 -6.76
CA GLY A 57 0.65 -2.63 -6.28
C GLY A 57 -0.73 -2.97 -6.85
N GLN A 58 -1.64 -2.02 -6.91
CA GLN A 58 -2.95 -2.20 -7.50
C GLN A 58 -2.87 -2.50 -9.01
N VAL A 59 -1.99 -1.81 -9.73
CA VAL A 59 -1.72 -2.14 -11.15
C VAL A 59 -1.21 -3.57 -11.28
N ALA A 60 -0.29 -3.99 -10.42
CA ALA A 60 0.26 -5.35 -10.45
C ALA A 60 -0.80 -6.43 -10.15
N ILE A 61 -1.71 -6.17 -9.21
CA ILE A 61 -2.82 -7.08 -8.90
C ILE A 61 -3.78 -7.17 -10.09
N SER A 62 -4.16 -6.05 -10.68
CA SER A 62 -5.06 -6.00 -11.85
C SER A 62 -4.48 -6.73 -13.07
N ASN A 63 -3.17 -6.67 -13.27
CA ASN A 63 -2.47 -7.37 -14.34
C ASN A 63 -1.99 -8.77 -13.96
N LYS A 64 -2.33 -9.27 -12.75
CA LYS A 64 -1.93 -10.58 -12.23
C LYS A 64 -0.41 -10.79 -12.11
N TRP A 65 0.39 -9.73 -12.09
CA TRP A 65 1.86 -9.80 -11.95
C TRP A 65 2.29 -10.29 -10.57
N HIS A 66 1.45 -10.11 -9.54
CA HIS A 66 1.70 -10.61 -8.19
C HIS A 66 1.94 -12.12 -8.15
N TYR A 67 1.39 -12.91 -9.07
CA TYR A 67 1.63 -14.35 -9.16
C TYR A 67 3.07 -14.70 -9.55
N GLN A 68 3.78 -13.80 -10.20
CA GLN A 68 5.21 -13.98 -10.53
C GLN A 68 6.13 -13.68 -9.35
N ILE A 69 5.64 -12.87 -8.40
CA ILE A 69 6.41 -12.39 -7.25
C ILE A 69 6.22 -13.32 -6.05
N GLN A 70 5.03 -13.89 -5.89
CA GLN A 70 4.71 -14.79 -4.77
C GLN A 70 5.16 -16.22 -5.03
N ALA A 71 5.32 -17.00 -3.94
CA ALA A 71 5.68 -18.41 -4.04
C ALA A 71 4.62 -19.22 -4.81
N ASN A 72 5.06 -20.21 -5.59
CA ASN A 72 4.21 -21.04 -6.45
C ASN A 72 3.16 -21.90 -5.73
N THR A 73 3.23 -22.01 -4.41
CA THR A 73 2.32 -22.83 -3.59
C THR A 73 0.91 -22.30 -3.48
N VAL A 74 0.72 -20.98 -3.64
CA VAL A 74 -0.62 -20.34 -3.55
C VAL A 74 -0.87 -19.52 -4.82
N ARG A 75 -1.79 -20.01 -5.67
CA ARG A 75 -2.09 -19.37 -6.98
C ARG A 75 -3.46 -18.69 -7.05
N THR A 76 -4.27 -18.81 -6.00
CA THR A 76 -5.68 -18.38 -6.05
C THR A 76 -5.92 -16.99 -5.46
N ILE A 77 -5.07 -16.56 -4.54
CA ILE A 77 -5.20 -15.28 -3.83
C ILE A 77 -3.86 -14.54 -3.73
N PRO A 78 -3.84 -13.21 -3.70
CA PRO A 78 -2.63 -12.45 -3.39
C PRO A 78 -2.25 -12.69 -1.91
N VAL A 79 -1.07 -13.24 -1.67
CA VAL A 79 -0.54 -13.54 -0.32
C VAL A 79 0.31 -12.39 0.21
N LEU A 80 0.91 -11.62 -0.70
CA LEU A 80 1.78 -10.50 -0.37
C LEU A 80 0.96 -9.21 -0.17
N SER A 81 1.41 -8.33 0.73
CA SER A 81 0.78 -7.03 0.90
C SER A 81 0.87 -6.20 -0.39
N ILE A 82 -0.15 -5.40 -0.65
CA ILE A 82 -0.20 -4.51 -1.83
C ILE A 82 1.01 -3.56 -1.85
N MET A 83 1.45 -3.11 -0.67
CA MET A 83 2.61 -2.24 -0.53
C MET A 83 3.90 -2.96 -0.93
N PHE A 84 4.10 -4.21 -0.48
CA PHE A 84 5.26 -5.00 -0.85
C PHE A 84 5.32 -5.24 -2.36
N ILE A 85 4.19 -5.63 -2.96
CA ILE A 85 4.07 -5.83 -4.41
C ILE A 85 4.40 -4.53 -5.14
N GLY A 86 3.85 -3.40 -4.68
CA GLY A 86 4.08 -2.09 -5.28
C GLY A 86 5.54 -1.66 -5.23
N LEU A 87 6.20 -1.80 -4.09
CA LEU A 87 7.63 -1.51 -3.94
C LEU A 87 8.49 -2.41 -4.84
N HIS A 88 8.11 -3.68 -5.00
CA HIS A 88 8.78 -4.58 -5.92
C HIS A 88 8.66 -4.11 -7.37
N ILE A 89 7.45 -3.72 -7.80
CA ILE A 89 7.20 -3.17 -9.15
C ILE A 89 8.02 -1.88 -9.37
N LEU A 90 8.00 -0.95 -8.40
CA LEU A 90 8.75 0.30 -8.49
C LEU A 90 10.26 0.07 -8.60
N LYS A 91 10.78 -0.94 -7.91
CA LYS A 91 12.20 -1.33 -8.00
C LYS A 91 12.56 -1.92 -9.36
N HIS A 92 11.61 -2.54 -10.04
CA HIS A 92 11.82 -3.25 -11.31
C HIS A 92 10.99 -2.67 -12.46
N LEU A 93 10.86 -1.33 -12.53
CA LEU A 93 10.06 -0.64 -13.55
C LEU A 93 10.45 -0.98 -15.00
N THR A 94 11.70 -1.35 -15.23
CA THR A 94 12.18 -1.77 -16.56
C THR A 94 11.54 -3.08 -17.02
N LEU A 95 11.19 -3.97 -16.08
CA LEU A 95 10.54 -5.25 -16.37
C LEU A 95 9.01 -5.10 -16.49
N TYR A 96 8.44 -4.21 -15.69
CA TYR A 96 6.99 -3.98 -15.61
C TYR A 96 6.64 -2.66 -16.28
N LYS A 97 6.16 -2.71 -17.52
CA LYS A 97 5.77 -1.51 -18.28
C LYS A 97 4.42 -0.99 -17.77
N VAL A 98 4.47 -0.13 -16.76
CA VAL A 98 3.27 0.53 -16.21
C VAL A 98 2.84 1.66 -17.12
N SER A 99 1.63 1.61 -17.67
CA SER A 99 1.07 2.67 -18.52
C SER A 99 0.31 3.72 -17.70
N LYS A 100 0.23 4.95 -18.22
CA LYS A 100 -0.56 6.04 -17.61
C LYS A 100 -2.03 5.64 -17.42
N LYS A 101 -2.62 4.91 -18.39
CA LYS A 101 -4.00 4.43 -18.32
C LYS A 101 -4.23 3.48 -17.14
N GLN A 102 -3.29 2.56 -16.90
CA GLN A 102 -3.36 1.63 -15.76
C GLN A 102 -3.25 2.37 -14.41
N LEU A 103 -2.42 3.41 -14.32
CA LEU A 103 -2.33 4.23 -13.10
C LEU A 103 -3.63 4.97 -12.82
N ILE A 104 -4.27 5.55 -13.83
CA ILE A 104 -5.56 6.23 -13.69
C ILE A 104 -6.65 5.24 -13.24
N GLN A 105 -6.69 4.04 -13.81
CA GLN A 105 -7.62 2.99 -13.40
C GLN A 105 -7.38 2.53 -11.95
N ALA A 106 -6.12 2.34 -11.57
CA ALA A 106 -5.76 1.99 -10.20
C ALA A 106 -6.15 3.08 -9.20
N PHE A 107 -5.92 4.34 -9.55
CA PHE A 107 -6.34 5.49 -8.74
C PHE A 107 -7.86 5.53 -8.56
N SER A 108 -8.62 5.39 -9.64
CA SER A 108 -10.09 5.36 -9.58
C SER A 108 -10.59 4.21 -8.72
N TYR A 109 -9.97 3.03 -8.81
CA TYR A 109 -10.32 1.88 -7.98
C TYR A 109 -10.10 2.16 -6.48
N ILE A 110 -8.93 2.69 -6.12
CA ILE A 110 -8.59 3.01 -4.73
C ILE A 110 -9.51 4.13 -4.21
N SER A 111 -9.75 5.16 -5.01
CA SER A 111 -10.63 6.28 -4.66
C SER A 111 -12.06 5.80 -4.36
N ASN A 112 -12.63 4.98 -5.23
CA ASN A 112 -13.97 4.41 -5.03
C ASN A 112 -14.01 3.53 -3.77
N TYR A 113 -12.98 2.72 -3.55
CA TYR A 113 -12.88 1.90 -2.35
C TYR A 113 -12.86 2.72 -1.06
N VAL A 114 -12.14 3.85 -1.05
CA VAL A 114 -12.08 4.77 0.09
C VAL A 114 -13.43 5.48 0.30
N LEU A 115 -14.08 5.91 -0.79
CA LEU A 115 -15.39 6.57 -0.74
C LEU A 115 -16.48 5.63 -0.24
N ASP A 116 -16.50 4.38 -0.69
CA ASP A 116 -17.44 3.37 -0.20
C ASP A 116 -17.26 3.13 1.31
N TRP A 117 -16.03 3.19 1.79
CA TRP A 117 -15.73 3.08 3.22
C TRP A 117 -16.26 4.28 4.02
N GLY A 118 -16.05 5.51 3.53
CA GLY A 118 -16.56 6.72 4.16
C GLY A 118 -18.08 6.74 4.29
N ASN A 119 -18.79 6.17 3.32
CA ASN A 119 -20.25 6.06 3.36
C ASN A 119 -20.77 5.02 4.36
N TYR A 120 -19.99 4.00 4.72
CA TYR A 120 -20.40 3.00 5.71
C TYR A 120 -20.35 3.51 7.16
N ASP A 121 -19.51 4.48 7.47
CA ASP A 121 -19.33 4.99 8.85
C ASP A 121 -20.24 6.18 9.16
N CYS A 122 -20.69 6.96 8.17
CA CYS A 122 -21.54 8.12 8.38
C CYS A 122 -23.05 7.80 8.61
N VAL A 123 -23.48 6.56 8.39
CA VAL A 123 -24.94 6.22 8.40
C VAL A 123 -25.42 5.60 9.71
N LYS A 124 -24.56 5.35 10.70
CA LYS A 124 -24.97 4.70 11.97
C LYS A 124 -24.13 5.15 13.18
N LEU A 125 -24.21 6.40 13.52
CA LEU A 125 -24.03 6.87 14.89
C LEU A 125 -25.37 7.20 15.51
#